data_857eadacfdef566ab423f443dccb9a96
#
_entry.id   857eadacfdef566ab423f443dccb9a96
#
_cell.length_a   1.000
_cell.length_b   1.000
_cell.length_c   1.000
_cell.angle_alpha   90.00
_cell.angle_beta   90.00
_cell.angle_gamma   90.00
#
_symmetry.space_group_name_H-M   'P 1'
#
loop_
_entity.id
_entity.type
_entity.pdbx_description
1 polymer ?
#
loop_
_entity_poly.entity_id
_entity_poly.type
_entity_poly.pdbx_seq_one_letter_code
_entity_poly.pdbx_strand_id
1 'polypeptide(L)'
;MMDKILNLLGIAKRAGRLTTGEEKTMESVRNRSAKLVFLASDAGASTAKKIKDKCSYYDIPLIDEYTNAELSQATGASNRVVLSITDPGFSKKMLELQEKGK
;
A
#
# COMPACT_ATOMS: atom_id res chain seq x y z
N MET A 1 -4.53 11.73 -16.48
CA MET A 1 -3.82 12.42 -15.41
C MET A 1 -3.46 11.43 -14.30
N MET A 2 -2.23 11.42 -13.85
CA MET A 2 -1.83 10.49 -12.81
C MET A 2 -2.39 10.91 -11.46
N ASP A 3 -2.93 9.95 -10.73
CA ASP A 3 -3.41 10.14 -9.36
C ASP A 3 -2.25 10.58 -8.46
N LYS A 4 -2.48 11.55 -7.59
CA LYS A 4 -1.45 12.06 -6.69
C LYS A 4 -0.90 11.00 -5.75
N ILE A 5 -1.75 10.10 -5.28
CA ILE A 5 -1.32 8.99 -4.41
C ILE A 5 -0.41 8.04 -5.17
N LEU A 6 -0.78 7.69 -6.41
CA LEU A 6 0.04 6.83 -7.25
C LEU A 6 1.39 7.48 -7.56
N ASN A 7 1.39 8.79 -7.77
CA ASN A 7 2.62 9.54 -7.99
C ASN A 7 3.54 9.46 -6.76
N LEU A 8 2.97 9.62 -5.57
CA LEU A 8 3.73 9.49 -4.31
C LEU A 8 4.26 8.08 -4.11
N LEU A 9 3.51 7.05 -4.56
CA LEU A 9 4.00 5.67 -4.50
C LEU A 9 5.29 5.51 -5.29
N GLY A 10 5.35 6.09 -6.49
CA GLY A 10 6.56 6.05 -7.30
C GLY A 10 7.74 6.74 -6.63
N ILE A 11 7.49 7.87 -6.00
CA ILE A 11 8.52 8.61 -5.26
C ILE A 11 8.98 7.80 -4.04
N ALA A 12 8.05 7.21 -3.29
CA ALA A 12 8.38 6.39 -2.12
C ALA A 12 9.21 5.17 -2.51
N LYS A 13 8.89 4.56 -3.65
CA LYS A 13 9.66 3.42 -4.18
C LYS A 13 11.10 3.83 -4.46
N ARG A 14 11.30 4.95 -5.14
CA ARG A 14 12.64 5.45 -5.45
C ARG A 14 13.42 5.84 -4.19
N ALA A 15 12.72 6.30 -3.17
CA ALA A 15 13.33 6.68 -1.90
C ALA A 15 13.57 5.49 -0.96
N GLY A 16 13.16 4.29 -1.36
CA GLY A 16 13.33 3.10 -0.54
C GLY A 16 12.43 3.08 0.70
N ARG A 17 11.27 3.73 0.62
CA ARG A 17 10.37 3.89 1.77
C ARG A 17 9.16 2.97 1.72
N LEU A 18 9.23 1.89 0.94
CA LEU A 18 8.15 0.93 0.90
C LEU A 18 8.68 -0.49 0.83
N THR A 19 7.84 -1.42 1.24
CA THR A 19 8.11 -2.86 1.21
C THR A 19 7.07 -3.50 0.31
N THR A 20 7.49 -4.40 -0.55
CA THR A 20 6.60 -5.01 -1.54
C THR A 20 6.48 -6.52 -1.35
N GLY A 21 5.33 -7.06 -1.77
CA GLY A 21 5.06 -8.48 -1.68
C GLY A 21 4.29 -8.85 -0.43
N GLU A 22 3.54 -9.95 -0.50
CA GLU A 22 2.66 -10.37 0.59
C GLU A 22 3.44 -10.69 1.87
N GLU A 23 4.48 -11.49 1.76
CA GLU A 23 5.24 -11.93 2.92
C GLU A 23 5.92 -10.78 3.66
N LYS A 24 6.61 -9.93 2.92
CA LYS A 24 7.30 -8.77 3.50
C LYS A 24 6.32 -7.75 4.08
N THR A 25 5.18 -7.56 3.42
CA THR A 25 4.14 -6.68 3.93
C THR A 25 3.58 -7.20 5.25
N MET A 26 3.30 -8.50 5.31
CA MET A 26 2.81 -9.12 6.54
C MET A 26 3.80 -8.96 7.69
N GLU A 27 5.08 -9.15 7.39
CA GLU A 27 6.13 -8.97 8.39
C GLU A 27 6.19 -7.52 8.88
N SER A 28 6.10 -6.55 7.95
CA SER A 28 6.14 -5.13 8.32
C SER A 28 4.92 -4.72 9.16
N VAL A 29 3.78 -5.36 8.92
CA VAL A 29 2.58 -5.13 9.74
C VAL A 29 2.80 -5.69 11.14
N ARG A 30 3.29 -6.92 11.23
CA ARG A 30 3.52 -7.58 12.53
C ARG A 30 4.54 -6.84 13.39
N ASN A 31 5.62 -6.33 12.79
CA ASN A 31 6.66 -5.62 13.54
C ASN A 31 6.39 -4.12 13.67
N ARG A 32 5.24 -3.67 13.18
CA ARG A 32 4.75 -2.30 13.26
C ARG A 32 5.59 -1.27 12.50
N SER A 33 6.39 -1.71 11.54
CA SER A 33 7.11 -0.77 10.67
C SER A 33 6.20 -0.24 9.56
N ALA A 34 5.15 -0.99 9.20
CA ALA A 34 4.18 -0.52 8.20
C ALA A 34 3.32 0.60 8.79
N LYS A 35 3.23 1.70 8.05
CA LYS A 35 2.39 2.84 8.45
C LYS A 35 1.11 2.92 7.61
N LEU A 36 1.12 2.28 6.46
CA LEU A 36 0.00 2.25 5.52
C LEU A 36 0.19 1.05 4.60
N VAL A 37 -0.87 0.32 4.30
CA VAL A 37 -0.81 -0.82 3.40
C VAL A 37 -1.69 -0.54 2.19
N PHE A 38 -1.18 -0.88 1.00
CA PHE A 38 -1.95 -0.84 -0.25
C PHE A 38 -2.25 -2.27 -0.67
N LEU A 39 -3.52 -2.56 -0.91
CA LEU A 39 -3.97 -3.85 -1.39
C LEU A 39 -4.68 -3.65 -2.73
N ALA A 40 -4.30 -4.42 -3.75
CA ALA A 40 -4.94 -4.31 -5.06
C ALA A 40 -6.43 -4.63 -4.93
N SER A 41 -7.27 -3.82 -5.56
CA SER A 41 -8.72 -4.03 -5.51
C SER A 41 -9.14 -5.33 -6.18
N ASP A 42 -8.31 -5.83 -7.09
CA ASP A 42 -8.53 -7.09 -7.80
C ASP A 42 -7.66 -8.23 -7.25
N ALA A 43 -7.20 -8.11 -6.02
CA ALA A 43 -6.46 -9.19 -5.34
C ALA A 43 -7.36 -10.41 -5.13
N GLY A 44 -6.76 -11.59 -5.11
CA GLY A 44 -7.49 -12.81 -4.82
C GLY A 44 -8.15 -12.74 -3.44
N ALA A 45 -9.30 -13.40 -3.29
CA ALA A 45 -10.09 -13.35 -2.05
C ALA A 45 -9.29 -13.78 -0.81
N SER A 46 -8.47 -14.80 -0.96
CA SER A 46 -7.62 -15.33 0.13
C SER A 46 -6.62 -14.29 0.62
N THR A 47 -5.89 -13.69 -0.32
CA THR A 47 -4.90 -12.65 -0.01
C THR A 47 -5.57 -11.42 0.59
N ALA A 48 -6.68 -10.99 -0.01
CA ALA A 48 -7.40 -9.81 0.46
C ALA A 48 -7.86 -9.99 1.91
N LYS A 49 -8.43 -11.15 2.22
CA LYS A 49 -8.90 -11.43 3.58
C LYS A 49 -7.75 -11.43 4.58
N LYS A 50 -6.66 -12.10 4.24
CA LYS A 50 -5.49 -12.20 5.10
C LYS A 50 -4.91 -10.83 5.42
N ILE A 51 -4.73 -10.01 4.40
CA ILE A 51 -4.15 -8.66 4.56
C ILE A 51 -5.09 -7.75 5.36
N LYS A 52 -6.38 -7.78 5.04
CA LYS A 52 -7.37 -6.95 5.75
C LYS A 52 -7.45 -7.34 7.22
N ASP A 53 -7.45 -8.64 7.52
CA ASP A 53 -7.52 -9.13 8.89
C ASP A 53 -6.29 -8.68 9.70
N LYS A 54 -5.10 -8.78 9.12
CA LYS A 54 -3.87 -8.37 9.79
C LYS A 54 -3.81 -6.86 10.02
N CYS A 55 -4.17 -6.09 9.02
CA CYS A 55 -4.18 -4.63 9.16
C CYS A 55 -5.18 -4.19 10.22
N SER A 56 -6.33 -4.85 10.28
CA SER A 56 -7.34 -4.57 11.30
C SER A 56 -6.83 -4.91 12.69
N TYR A 57 -6.19 -6.07 12.83
CA TYR A 57 -5.66 -6.53 14.11
C TYR A 57 -4.60 -5.58 14.67
N TYR A 58 -3.71 -5.11 13.80
CA TYR A 58 -2.61 -4.22 14.20
C TYR A 58 -2.94 -2.74 14.06
N ASP A 59 -4.17 -2.43 13.66
CA ASP A 59 -4.66 -1.06 13.51
C ASP A 59 -3.82 -0.26 12.50
N ILE A 60 -3.55 -0.87 11.36
CA ILE A 60 -2.79 -0.24 10.27
C ILE A 60 -3.77 0.21 9.18
N PRO A 61 -3.72 1.49 8.74
CA PRO A 61 -4.60 1.96 7.65
C PRO A 61 -4.35 1.18 6.37
N LEU A 62 -5.41 0.97 5.60
CA LEU A 62 -5.35 0.20 4.35
C LEU A 62 -6.09 0.95 3.25
N ILE A 63 -5.46 1.03 2.08
CA ILE A 63 -6.08 1.58 0.87
C ILE A 63 -6.22 0.43 -0.12
N ASP A 64 -7.45 0.16 -0.58
CA ASP A 64 -7.75 -0.92 -1.52
C ASP A 64 -8.50 -0.44 -2.76
N GLU A 65 -8.25 0.80 -3.16
CA GLU A 65 -8.95 1.43 -4.28
C GLU A 65 -8.25 1.24 -5.64
N TYR A 66 -6.99 0.82 -5.64
CA TYR A 66 -6.18 0.72 -6.86
C TYR A 66 -6.01 -0.72 -7.29
N THR A 67 -6.03 -0.94 -8.62
CA THR A 67 -5.83 -2.28 -9.17
C THR A 67 -4.36 -2.69 -9.14
N ASN A 68 -4.11 -3.97 -9.35
CA ASN A 68 -2.76 -4.50 -9.52
C ASN A 68 -2.02 -3.72 -10.62
N ALA A 69 -2.69 -3.48 -11.75
CA ALA A 69 -2.09 -2.76 -12.87
C ALA A 69 -1.66 -1.35 -12.46
N GLU A 70 -2.50 -0.65 -11.72
CA GLU A 70 -2.20 0.70 -11.26
C GLU A 70 -1.05 0.73 -10.27
N LEU A 71 -1.05 -0.18 -9.30
CA LEU A 71 0.03 -0.27 -8.31
C LEU A 71 1.35 -0.68 -8.99
N SER A 72 1.27 -1.60 -9.93
CA SER A 72 2.45 -2.06 -10.68
C SER A 72 3.06 -0.94 -11.51
N GLN A 73 2.24 -0.18 -12.22
CA GLN A 73 2.70 0.93 -13.03
C GLN A 73 3.36 2.00 -12.16
N ALA A 74 2.73 2.34 -11.04
CA ALA A 74 3.24 3.38 -10.14
C ALA A 74 4.60 3.02 -9.54
N THR A 75 4.82 1.75 -9.25
CA THR A 75 6.07 1.29 -8.60
C THR A 75 7.08 0.68 -9.58
N GLY A 76 6.78 0.69 -10.88
CA GLY A 76 7.69 0.15 -11.89
C GLY A 76 7.82 -1.36 -11.84
N ALA A 77 6.78 -2.06 -11.43
CA ALA A 77 6.78 -3.52 -11.30
C ALA A 77 5.79 -4.15 -12.29
N SER A 78 5.82 -5.47 -12.42
CA SER A 78 4.93 -6.18 -13.32
C SER A 78 3.77 -6.87 -12.62
N ASN A 79 3.83 -7.02 -11.30
CA ASN A 79 2.76 -7.69 -10.54
C ASN A 79 2.82 -7.24 -9.08
N ARG A 80 2.01 -6.25 -8.74
CA ARG A 80 2.00 -5.66 -7.40
C ARG A 80 0.62 -5.81 -6.77
N VAL A 81 0.43 -6.86 -6.00
CA VAL A 81 -0.85 -7.14 -5.35
C VAL A 81 -0.94 -6.41 -4.01
N VAL A 82 0.16 -6.33 -3.28
CA VAL A 82 0.18 -5.73 -1.95
C VAL A 82 1.54 -5.09 -1.70
N LEU A 83 1.52 -3.98 -0.98
CA LEU A 83 2.74 -3.30 -0.54
C LEU A 83 2.46 -2.51 0.72
N SER A 84 3.52 -2.14 1.44
CA SER A 84 3.37 -1.30 2.63
C SER A 84 4.29 -0.10 2.55
N ILE A 85 3.82 1.02 3.11
CA ILE A 85 4.61 2.24 3.24
C ILE A 85 5.17 2.24 4.67
N THR A 86 6.48 2.37 4.78
CA THR A 86 7.16 2.32 6.08
C THR A 86 7.57 3.70 6.59
N ASP A 87 7.30 4.74 5.82
CA ASP A 87 7.62 6.11 6.18
C ASP A 87 6.38 6.86 6.63
N PRO A 88 6.35 7.39 7.86
CA PRO A 88 5.16 8.10 8.36
C PRO A 88 4.83 9.37 7.56
N GLY A 89 5.82 10.06 7.02
CA GLY A 89 5.58 11.25 6.21
C GLY A 89 4.80 10.96 4.94
N PHE A 90 5.25 9.97 4.18
CA PHE A 90 4.56 9.55 2.96
C PHE A 90 3.15 9.03 3.27
N SER A 91 3.03 8.20 4.30
CA SER A 91 1.72 7.61 4.62
C SER A 91 0.73 8.67 5.07
N LYS A 92 1.15 9.63 5.86
CA LYS A 92 0.29 10.73 6.29
C LYS A 92 -0.23 11.52 5.10
N LYS A 93 0.66 11.87 4.18
CA LYS A 93 0.29 12.63 2.98
C LYS A 93 -0.69 11.85 2.09
N MET A 94 -0.45 10.56 1.92
CA MET A 94 -1.32 9.70 1.12
C MET A 94 -2.72 9.59 1.73
N LEU A 95 -2.80 9.45 3.06
CA LEU A 95 -4.09 9.38 3.75
C LEU A 95 -4.85 10.70 3.66
N GLU A 96 -4.14 11.83 3.74
CA GLU A 96 -4.76 13.14 3.56
C GLU A 96 -5.34 13.29 2.16
N LEU A 97 -4.60 12.86 1.14
CA LEU A 97 -5.06 12.91 -0.24
C LEU A 97 -6.28 12.01 -0.47
N GLN A 98 -6.30 10.85 0.16
CA GLN A 98 -7.43 9.94 0.07
C GLN A 98 -8.69 10.58 0.65
N GLU A 99 -8.57 11.20 1.80
CA GLU A 99 -9.68 11.88 2.46
C GLU A 99 -10.24 13.01 1.60
N LYS A 100 -9.35 13.83 1.03
CA LYS A 100 -9.76 14.95 0.18
C LYS A 100 -10.43 14.52 -1.12
N GLY A 101 -10.10 13.33 -1.60
CA GLY A 101 -10.66 12.79 -2.83
C GLY A 101 -12.09 12.28 -2.68
N LYS A 102 -12.60 12.23 -1.47
CA LYS A 102 -13.98 11.81 -1.19
C LYS A 102 -14.93 13.01 -0.99
#